data_0cf45aaba93324045b59c27dc8521384
#
_entry.id   0cf45aaba93324045b59c27dc8521384
#
_cell.length_a   1.000
_cell.length_b   1.000
_cell.length_c   1.000
_cell.angle_alpha   90.00
_cell.angle_beta   90.00
_cell.angle_gamma   90.00
#
_symmetry.space_group_name_H-M   'P 1'
#
loop_
_entity.id
_entity.type
_entity.pdbx_description
1 polymer ?
#
loop_
_entity_poly.entity_id
_entity_poly.type
_entity_poly.pdbx_seq_one_letter_code
_entity_poly.pdbx_strand_id
1 'polypeptide(L)'
;EITMYCANPDFETVESNSINNIFCMGAIGEIYKKMGGNVIIKGKPDVSIYTETTNQINLEKKRTVAIGDSLFHDIQGANNFEIDSVLVKSGIHKDLNQINNLIKNHQITPTYIIDKFSI
;
A
#
# COMPACT_ATOMS: atom_id res chain seq x y z
N GLU A 1 25.44 8.07 12.63
CA GLU A 1 24.21 7.28 12.44
C GLU A 1 23.67 7.53 11.04
N ILE A 2 23.45 6.45 10.25
CA ILE A 2 22.96 6.57 8.87
C ILE A 2 21.44 6.42 8.90
N THR A 3 20.72 7.37 8.29
CA THR A 3 19.26 7.27 8.12
C THR A 3 18.96 6.49 6.85
N MET A 4 18.13 5.43 6.98
CA MET A 4 17.60 4.67 5.85
C MET A 4 16.27 5.27 5.39
N TYR A 5 16.15 5.58 4.11
CA TYR A 5 14.87 5.94 3.47
C TYR A 5 14.28 4.71 2.78
N CYS A 6 13.09 4.30 3.22
CA CYS A 6 12.36 3.17 2.66
C CYS A 6 11.21 3.71 1.79
N ALA A 7 11.36 3.64 0.48
CA ALA A 7 10.34 4.10 -0.48
C ALA A 7 9.24 3.07 -0.75
N ASN A 8 9.47 1.80 -0.40
CA ASN A 8 8.50 0.73 -0.50
C ASN A 8 8.51 -0.14 0.77
N PRO A 9 7.56 0.05 1.69
CA PRO A 9 7.51 -0.70 2.94
C PRO A 9 6.87 -2.09 2.82
N ASP A 10 6.67 -2.61 1.60
CA ASP A 10 6.03 -3.91 1.38
C ASP A 10 6.85 -5.04 2.02
N PHE A 11 6.15 -5.97 2.67
CA PHE A 11 6.73 -7.21 3.23
C PHE A 11 6.55 -8.39 2.27
N GLU A 12 5.57 -8.33 1.37
CA GLU A 12 5.21 -9.37 0.42
C GLU A 12 5.10 -8.79 -0.99
N THR A 13 5.44 -9.58 -2.00
CA THR A 13 5.22 -9.26 -3.41
C THR A 13 4.33 -10.31 -4.06
N VAL A 14 3.71 -9.98 -5.21
CA VAL A 14 2.92 -10.93 -6.01
C VAL A 14 3.77 -12.12 -6.47
N GLU A 15 5.08 -11.93 -6.54
CA GLU A 15 6.08 -12.93 -6.94
C GLU A 15 6.52 -13.85 -5.80
N SER A 16 6.19 -13.55 -4.55
CA SER A 16 6.64 -14.28 -3.35
C SER A 16 5.99 -15.66 -3.14
N ASN A 17 5.23 -16.18 -4.11
CA ASN A 17 4.73 -17.57 -4.12
C ASN A 17 5.83 -18.62 -4.35
N SER A 18 7.08 -18.25 -4.53
CA SER A 18 8.22 -19.15 -4.58
C SER A 18 8.81 -19.35 -3.17
N ILE A 19 9.21 -20.57 -2.88
CA ILE A 19 9.73 -21.14 -1.64
C ILE A 19 10.92 -20.37 -1.01
N ASN A 20 11.41 -19.35 -1.64
CA ASN A 20 12.47 -18.47 -1.15
C ASN A 20 11.86 -17.19 -0.60
N ASN A 21 11.96 -16.97 0.71
CA ASN A 21 11.66 -15.70 1.36
C ASN A 21 12.49 -14.58 0.70
N ILE A 22 11.91 -13.93 -0.28
CA ILE A 22 12.52 -12.73 -0.86
C ILE A 22 12.30 -11.62 0.16
N PHE A 23 13.37 -11.14 0.77
CA PHE A 23 13.30 -10.00 1.68
C PHE A 23 12.89 -8.76 0.88
N CYS A 24 11.66 -8.31 1.09
CA CYS A 24 11.20 -7.04 0.57
C CYS A 24 11.79 -5.87 1.37
N MET A 25 11.74 -4.68 0.80
CA MET A 25 12.34 -3.47 1.39
C MET A 25 11.79 -3.16 2.79
N GLY A 26 10.51 -3.44 3.04
CA GLY A 26 9.90 -3.32 4.36
C GLY A 26 10.57 -4.20 5.41
N ALA A 27 10.88 -5.46 5.07
CA ALA A 27 11.58 -6.38 5.97
C ALA A 27 12.99 -5.88 6.31
N ILE A 28 13.71 -5.35 5.32
CA ILE A 28 15.06 -4.77 5.53
C ILE A 28 14.96 -3.55 6.45
N GLY A 29 13.99 -2.68 6.24
CA GLY A 29 13.73 -1.52 7.09
C GLY A 29 13.46 -1.92 8.55
N GLU A 30 12.64 -2.95 8.77
CA GLU A 30 12.35 -3.48 10.11
C GLU A 30 13.60 -4.05 10.79
N ILE A 31 14.43 -4.81 10.07
CA ILE A 31 15.69 -5.35 10.62
C ILE A 31 16.61 -4.19 11.03
N TYR A 32 16.76 -3.18 10.15
CA TYR A 32 17.62 -2.03 10.45
C TYR A 32 17.12 -1.24 11.67
N LYS A 33 15.81 -1.05 11.80
CA LYS A 33 15.19 -0.42 12.97
C LYS A 33 15.43 -1.21 14.26
N LYS A 34 15.32 -2.56 14.22
CA LYS A 34 15.63 -3.43 15.37
C LYS A 34 17.10 -3.38 15.78
N MET A 35 18.00 -3.07 14.85
CA MET A 35 19.42 -2.84 15.12
C MET A 35 19.70 -1.44 15.70
N GLY A 36 18.68 -0.64 15.95
CA GLY A 36 18.80 0.74 16.46
C GLY A 36 18.99 1.81 15.37
N GLY A 37 18.84 1.44 14.10
CA GLY A 37 18.91 2.38 12.98
C GLY A 37 17.67 3.26 12.85
N ASN A 38 17.84 4.44 12.29
CA ASN A 38 16.74 5.35 11.95
C ASN A 38 16.19 5.02 10.57
N VAL A 39 14.86 4.74 10.47
CA VAL A 39 14.17 4.42 9.21
C VAL A 39 13.06 5.42 8.97
N ILE A 40 13.08 6.07 7.81
CA ILE A 40 12.03 6.97 7.33
C ILE A 40 11.30 6.27 6.17
N ILE A 41 10.00 6.01 6.36
CA ILE A 41 9.15 5.41 5.35
C ILE A 41 8.48 6.51 4.52
N LYS A 42 8.56 6.41 3.20
CA LYS A 42 7.99 7.38 2.24
C LYS A 42 7.08 6.75 1.18
N GLY A 43 6.87 5.45 1.25
CA GLY A 43 5.94 4.72 0.37
C GLY A 43 4.53 4.60 0.96
N LYS A 44 3.57 4.13 0.14
CA LYS A 44 2.22 3.80 0.61
C LYS A 44 2.27 2.87 1.83
N PRO A 45 1.45 3.08 2.86
CA PRO A 45 0.27 3.96 2.94
C PRO A 45 0.56 5.38 3.47
N ASP A 46 1.82 5.86 3.50
CA ASP A 46 2.18 7.19 3.95
C ASP A 46 1.55 8.27 3.04
N VAL A 47 0.88 9.25 3.65
CA VAL A 47 0.14 10.29 2.91
C VAL A 47 1.05 11.25 2.15
N SER A 48 2.33 11.31 2.46
CA SER A 48 3.26 12.24 1.80
C SER A 48 3.38 11.97 0.31
N ILE A 49 3.29 10.71 -0.13
CA ILE A 49 3.35 10.37 -1.56
C ILE A 49 2.13 10.92 -2.33
N TYR A 50 0.94 10.83 -1.72
CA TYR A 50 -0.30 11.37 -2.31
C TYR A 50 -0.27 12.89 -2.33
N THR A 51 0.16 13.53 -1.23
CA THR A 51 0.28 14.98 -1.12
C THR A 51 1.23 15.53 -2.17
N GLU A 52 2.42 14.93 -2.31
CA GLU A 52 3.42 15.35 -3.28
C GLU A 52 2.90 15.23 -4.71
N THR A 53 2.28 14.09 -5.04
CA THR A 53 1.72 13.85 -6.38
C THR A 53 0.61 14.85 -6.70
N THR A 54 -0.32 15.10 -5.78
CA THR A 54 -1.43 16.04 -6.02
C THR A 54 -0.95 17.48 -6.17
N ASN A 55 0.10 17.87 -5.42
CA ASN A 55 0.69 19.20 -5.54
C ASN A 55 1.39 19.40 -6.90
N GLN A 56 2.14 18.39 -7.37
CA GLN A 56 2.87 18.47 -8.63
C GLN A 56 1.95 18.63 -9.86
N ILE A 57 0.80 17.97 -9.86
CA ILE A 57 -0.12 17.96 -11.01
C ILE A 57 -1.46 18.67 -10.74
N ASN A 58 -1.56 19.39 -9.62
CA ASN A 58 -2.72 20.17 -9.20
C ASN A 58 -4.05 19.37 -9.29
N LEU A 59 -4.05 18.16 -8.71
CA LEU A 59 -5.23 17.30 -8.66
C LEU A 59 -6.21 17.72 -7.56
N GLU A 60 -7.49 17.64 -7.87
CA GLU A 60 -8.55 17.76 -6.89
C GLU A 60 -8.87 16.40 -6.27
N LYS A 61 -8.86 16.29 -4.94
CA LYS A 61 -9.19 15.03 -4.24
C LYS A 61 -10.50 14.40 -4.69
N LYS A 62 -11.55 15.20 -4.86
CA LYS A 62 -12.90 14.75 -5.30
C LYS A 62 -12.93 14.17 -6.72
N ARG A 63 -11.89 14.38 -7.52
CA ARG A 63 -11.74 13.89 -8.89
C ARG A 63 -10.61 12.88 -9.03
N THR A 64 -10.09 12.42 -7.89
CA THR A 64 -8.94 11.51 -7.83
C THR A 64 -9.38 10.19 -7.22
N VAL A 65 -8.96 9.09 -7.84
CA VAL A 65 -9.18 7.74 -7.36
C VAL A 65 -7.85 6.99 -7.32
N ALA A 66 -7.58 6.30 -6.22
CA ALA A 66 -6.45 5.38 -6.13
C ALA A 66 -6.88 3.98 -6.60
N ILE A 67 -6.07 3.34 -7.45
CA ILE A 67 -6.32 1.98 -7.93
C ILE A 67 -5.13 1.12 -7.51
N GLY A 68 -5.41 -0.01 -6.84
CA GLY A 68 -4.36 -0.92 -6.39
C GLY A 68 -4.90 -2.26 -5.91
N ASP A 69 -4.00 -3.17 -5.58
CA ASP A 69 -4.31 -4.54 -5.20
C ASP A 69 -4.03 -4.87 -3.73
N SER A 70 -3.47 -3.92 -2.98
CA SER A 70 -3.13 -4.09 -1.57
C SER A 70 -4.07 -3.28 -0.67
N LEU A 71 -4.78 -3.97 0.25
CA LEU A 71 -5.57 -3.30 1.29
C LEU A 71 -4.70 -2.43 2.19
N PHE A 72 -3.54 -2.95 2.63
CA PHE A 72 -2.70 -2.28 3.63
C PHE A 72 -1.81 -1.16 3.08
N HIS A 73 -1.63 -1.08 1.76
CA HIS A 73 -0.83 -0.05 1.12
C HIS A 73 -1.69 0.89 0.29
N ASP A 74 -2.33 0.38 -0.76
CA ASP A 74 -3.09 1.21 -1.70
C ASP A 74 -4.36 1.77 -1.09
N ILE A 75 -5.20 0.88 -0.53
CA ILE A 75 -6.51 1.27 -0.01
C ILE A 75 -6.36 2.06 1.28
N GLN A 76 -5.52 1.60 2.19
CA GLN A 76 -5.24 2.35 3.42
C GLN A 76 -4.63 3.72 3.14
N GLY A 77 -3.71 3.82 2.19
CA GLY A 77 -3.14 5.10 1.78
C GLY A 77 -4.19 6.05 1.21
N ALA A 78 -5.09 5.55 0.37
CA ALA A 78 -6.21 6.33 -0.16
C ALA A 78 -7.16 6.79 0.96
N ASN A 79 -7.51 5.90 1.90
CA ASN A 79 -8.35 6.23 3.05
C ASN A 79 -7.68 7.30 3.95
N ASN A 80 -6.38 7.16 4.22
CA ASN A 80 -5.62 8.13 5.00
C ASN A 80 -5.54 9.50 4.31
N PHE A 81 -5.49 9.52 2.98
CA PHE A 81 -5.46 10.75 2.18
C PHE A 81 -6.87 11.28 1.87
N GLU A 82 -7.94 10.54 2.20
CA GLU A 82 -9.34 10.91 1.99
C GLU A 82 -9.71 11.06 0.50
N ILE A 83 -9.30 10.08 -0.33
CA ILE A 83 -9.72 9.94 -1.72
C ILE A 83 -10.40 8.60 -1.96
N ASP A 84 -11.19 8.52 -3.03
CA ASP A 84 -11.81 7.26 -3.45
C ASP A 84 -10.76 6.21 -3.83
N SER A 85 -11.13 4.93 -3.67
CA SER A 85 -10.23 3.82 -3.96
C SER A 85 -10.91 2.64 -4.63
N VAL A 86 -10.17 1.96 -5.50
CA VAL A 86 -10.58 0.74 -6.18
C VAL A 86 -9.61 -0.38 -5.82
N LEU A 87 -10.10 -1.40 -5.13
CA LEU A 87 -9.34 -2.63 -4.87
C LEU A 87 -9.48 -3.59 -6.06
N VAL A 88 -8.35 -4.01 -6.62
CA VAL A 88 -8.28 -4.96 -7.76
C VAL A 88 -7.93 -6.34 -7.24
N LYS A 89 -8.84 -7.33 -7.39
CA LYS A 89 -8.67 -8.70 -6.85
C LYS A 89 -7.67 -9.57 -7.61
N SER A 90 -7.20 -9.15 -8.78
CA SER A 90 -6.22 -9.93 -9.56
C SER A 90 -4.78 -9.89 -9.02
N GLY A 91 -4.52 -9.10 -7.99
CA GLY A 91 -3.21 -8.94 -7.37
C GLY A 91 -3.00 -9.78 -6.10
N ILE A 92 -2.60 -9.14 -5.01
CA ILE A 92 -2.28 -9.78 -3.72
C ILE A 92 -3.50 -10.44 -3.09
N HIS A 93 -4.66 -9.77 -3.10
CA HIS A 93 -5.90 -10.28 -2.52
C HIS A 93 -6.82 -10.83 -3.61
N LYS A 94 -7.05 -12.15 -3.62
CA LYS A 94 -7.86 -12.83 -4.64
C LYS A 94 -9.20 -13.35 -4.12
N ASP A 95 -9.28 -13.70 -2.85
CA ASP A 95 -10.49 -14.26 -2.23
C ASP A 95 -11.34 -13.16 -1.60
N LEU A 96 -12.58 -13.01 -2.08
CA LEU A 96 -13.52 -11.99 -1.58
C LEU A 96 -13.87 -12.20 -0.10
N ASN A 97 -13.97 -13.45 0.39
CA ASN A 97 -14.24 -13.71 1.80
C ASN A 97 -13.07 -13.27 2.67
N GLN A 98 -11.85 -13.52 2.23
CA GLN A 98 -10.64 -13.06 2.91
C GLN A 98 -10.60 -11.52 2.93
N ILE A 99 -10.87 -10.87 1.80
CA ILE A 99 -10.95 -9.41 1.69
C ILE A 99 -11.96 -8.83 2.68
N ASN A 100 -13.18 -9.38 2.71
CA ASN A 100 -14.24 -8.90 3.60
C ASN A 100 -13.85 -9.05 5.09
N ASN A 101 -13.18 -10.13 5.47
CA ASN A 101 -12.66 -10.32 6.81
C ASN A 101 -11.58 -9.30 7.15
N LEU A 102 -10.66 -9.03 6.23
CA LEU A 102 -9.60 -8.02 6.43
C LEU A 102 -10.19 -6.61 6.57
N ILE A 103 -11.14 -6.24 5.71
CA ILE A 103 -11.86 -4.95 5.78
C ILE A 103 -12.48 -4.77 7.17
N LYS A 104 -13.22 -5.79 7.64
CA LYS A 104 -13.90 -5.75 8.94
C LYS A 104 -12.92 -5.65 10.12
N ASN A 105 -11.84 -6.41 10.07
CA ASN A 105 -10.88 -6.47 11.18
C ASN A 105 -9.99 -5.24 11.29
N HIS A 106 -9.66 -4.61 10.15
CA HIS A 106 -8.70 -3.50 10.10
C HIS A 106 -9.35 -2.15 9.80
N GLN A 107 -10.68 -2.12 9.55
CA GLN A 107 -11.42 -0.89 9.23
C GLN A 107 -10.88 -0.15 7.99
N ILE A 108 -10.28 -0.88 7.04
CA ILE A 108 -9.78 -0.36 5.78
C ILE A 108 -10.82 -0.66 4.71
N THR A 109 -11.52 0.37 4.22
CA THR A 109 -12.66 0.18 3.32
C THR A 109 -12.36 0.75 1.93
N PRO A 110 -12.30 -0.08 0.88
CA PRO A 110 -12.25 0.42 -0.50
C PRO A 110 -13.61 1.02 -0.90
N THR A 111 -13.60 2.06 -1.74
CA THR A 111 -14.83 2.62 -2.32
C THR A 111 -15.46 1.60 -3.29
N TYR A 112 -14.62 0.92 -4.08
CA TYR A 112 -15.05 -0.12 -5.02
C TYR A 112 -14.11 -1.33 -4.97
N ILE A 113 -14.65 -2.50 -5.34
CA ILE A 113 -13.89 -3.74 -5.53
C ILE A 113 -14.18 -4.27 -6.93
N ILE A 114 -13.15 -4.57 -7.71
CA ILE A 114 -13.26 -5.11 -9.06
C ILE A 114 -12.41 -6.38 -9.23
N ASP A 115 -12.79 -7.25 -10.15
CA ASP A 115 -12.05 -8.50 -10.39
C ASP A 115 -10.69 -8.25 -11.02
N LYS A 116 -10.65 -7.42 -12.04
CA LYS A 116 -9.44 -7.02 -12.75
C LYS A 116 -9.57 -5.61 -13.31
N PHE A 117 -8.44 -4.95 -13.47
CA PHE A 117 -8.33 -3.71 -14.20
C PHE A 117 -7.97 -4.00 -15.65
N SER A 118 -8.82 -3.58 -16.58
CA SER A 118 -8.58 -3.69 -18.02
C SER A 118 -9.09 -2.45 -18.72
N ILE A 119 -8.31 -1.94 -19.62
CA ILE A 119 -8.64 -0.84 -20.53
C ILE A 119 -9.12 -1.43 -21.85
#